data_edacc46539fb318548bef181e0ed3dda
#
_entry.id   edacc46539fb318548bef181e0ed3dda
#
_cell.length_a   1.000
_cell.length_b   1.000
_cell.length_c   1.000
_cell.angle_alpha   90.00
_cell.angle_beta   90.00
_cell.angle_gamma   90.00
#
_symmetry.space_group_name_H-M   'P 1'
#
loop_
_entity.id
_entity.type
_entity.pdbx_description
1 polymer ?
#
loop_
_entity_poly.entity_id
_entity_poly.type
_entity_poly.pdbx_seq_one_letter_code
_entity_poly.pdbx_strand_id
1 'polypeptide(L)'
;MPSLCSLKKTLFRSSAPLIAGVVSLLFILGCVSRADAGQQKKNILVLHSFHQGYEWTDSVQQGILDELASRRKDVSLSVEYLDSIRSPEASQLEAARELFRRRYAHGKTIFDVILCSDDEALGFLLEYGGELFGDVPVVFCGVNNFSQERLGGRKNITGVNETISVRETIEIALKLRPSAKTVAVVAGFRPAEIRNLEMAKAAE
;
A
#
# COMPACT_ATOMS: atom_id res chain seq x y z
N MET A 1 91.83 -44.32 21.53
CA MET A 1 90.45 -44.70 21.96
C MET A 1 89.57 -43.55 21.67
N PRO A 2 88.67 -43.63 20.69
CA PRO A 2 87.76 -42.52 20.31
C PRO A 2 86.35 -42.82 20.79
N SER A 3 85.69 -41.80 21.25
CA SER A 3 84.27 -41.78 21.61
C SER A 3 83.47 -41.20 20.49
N LEU A 4 82.53 -42.00 20.00
CA LEU A 4 81.53 -41.61 19.02
C LEU A 4 80.40 -40.81 19.71
N CYS A 5 80.17 -39.54 19.29
CA CYS A 5 79.03 -38.79 19.66
C CYS A 5 78.01 -38.79 18.45
N SER A 6 76.93 -39.54 18.62
CA SER A 6 75.86 -39.64 17.63
C SER A 6 74.86 -38.46 17.77
N LEU A 7 74.82 -37.52 16.80
CA LEU A 7 73.84 -36.49 16.70
C LEU A 7 72.54 -37.01 16.05
N LYS A 8 71.51 -37.23 16.85
CA LYS A 8 70.15 -37.45 16.31
C LYS A 8 69.59 -36.15 15.78
N LYS A 9 69.42 -35.99 14.45
CA LYS A 9 68.69 -34.95 13.80
C LYS A 9 67.22 -35.25 13.97
N THR A 10 66.53 -34.50 14.81
CA THR A 10 65.08 -34.49 14.91
C THR A 10 64.51 -33.64 13.77
N LEU A 11 63.86 -34.32 12.82
CA LEU A 11 63.12 -33.66 11.73
C LEU A 11 61.84 -33.05 12.31
N PHE A 12 61.87 -31.74 12.54
CA PHE A 12 60.64 -30.94 12.84
C PHE A 12 59.89 -30.74 11.54
N ARG A 13 58.91 -31.59 11.26
CA ARG A 13 58.02 -31.46 10.12
C ARG A 13 57.05 -30.28 10.41
N SER A 14 57.30 -29.14 9.80
CA SER A 14 56.48 -27.93 9.91
C SER A 14 55.09 -28.20 9.32
N SER A 15 54.06 -28.19 10.15
CA SER A 15 52.65 -28.29 9.77
C SER A 15 52.06 -26.92 9.32
N ALA A 16 52.90 -25.92 9.19
CA ALA A 16 52.47 -24.54 8.82
C ALA A 16 51.72 -24.42 7.48
N PRO A 17 52.09 -25.12 6.40
CA PRO A 17 51.37 -24.97 5.12
C PRO A 17 49.92 -25.53 5.14
N LEU A 18 49.63 -26.54 5.95
CA LEU A 18 48.30 -27.12 6.08
C LEU A 18 47.33 -26.22 6.83
N ILE A 19 47.78 -25.53 7.87
CA ILE A 19 46.99 -24.60 8.66
C ILE A 19 46.67 -23.35 7.81
N ALA A 20 47.63 -22.83 7.05
CA ALA A 20 47.42 -21.68 6.15
C ALA A 20 46.38 -21.98 5.05
N GLY A 21 46.40 -23.21 4.49
CA GLY A 21 45.42 -23.66 3.49
C GLY A 21 43.99 -23.76 4.05
N VAL A 22 43.82 -24.28 5.26
CA VAL A 22 42.52 -24.42 5.92
C VAL A 22 41.94 -23.02 6.30
N VAL A 23 42.75 -22.11 6.79
CA VAL A 23 42.34 -20.75 7.12
C VAL A 23 41.94 -19.99 5.85
N SER A 24 42.70 -20.10 4.74
CA SER A 24 42.30 -19.49 3.45
C SER A 24 41.01 -20.08 2.91
N LEU A 25 40.77 -21.37 3.00
CA LEU A 25 39.55 -22.03 2.56
C LEU A 25 38.34 -21.59 3.38
N LEU A 26 38.47 -21.40 4.69
CA LEU A 26 37.43 -20.89 5.58
C LEU A 26 37.11 -19.42 5.28
N PHE A 27 38.09 -18.61 4.89
CA PHE A 27 37.88 -17.22 4.48
C PHE A 27 37.13 -17.13 3.15
N ILE A 28 37.44 -17.99 2.20
CA ILE A 28 36.75 -18.04 0.90
C ILE A 28 35.31 -18.54 1.09
N LEU A 29 35.05 -19.56 1.94
CA LEU A 29 33.68 -19.97 2.26
C LEU A 29 32.90 -18.89 3.03
N GLY A 30 33.55 -18.12 3.89
CA GLY A 30 32.92 -16.99 4.60
C GLY A 30 32.53 -15.82 3.69
N CYS A 31 33.28 -15.59 2.61
CA CYS A 31 32.95 -14.54 1.62
C CYS A 31 31.83 -14.93 0.66
N VAL A 32 31.62 -16.21 0.41
CA VAL A 32 30.52 -16.68 -0.50
C VAL A 32 29.15 -16.64 0.19
N SER A 33 29.10 -16.52 1.53
CA SER A 33 27.85 -16.49 2.30
C SER A 33 27.17 -15.10 2.38
N ARG A 34 27.71 -14.09 1.71
CA ARG A 34 26.94 -12.89 1.35
C ARG A 34 26.23 -13.15 0.01
N ALA A 35 25.45 -14.23 -0.04
CA ALA A 35 24.35 -14.29 -0.97
C ALA A 35 23.51 -13.06 -0.69
N ASP A 36 23.37 -12.23 -1.69
CA ASP A 36 22.44 -11.12 -1.78
C ASP A 36 21.11 -11.59 -1.18
N ALA A 37 20.85 -11.22 0.06
CA ALA A 37 19.54 -11.42 0.66
C ALA A 37 18.64 -10.51 -0.17
N GLY A 38 18.11 -11.06 -1.26
CA GLY A 38 17.30 -10.35 -2.25
C GLY A 38 16.33 -9.50 -1.46
N GLN A 39 16.46 -8.19 -1.59
CA GLN A 39 15.67 -7.23 -0.83
C GLN A 39 14.21 -7.62 -1.02
N GLN A 40 13.59 -8.13 0.07
CA GLN A 40 12.22 -8.63 0.01
C GLN A 40 11.33 -7.48 -0.46
N LYS A 41 10.68 -7.65 -1.61
CA LYS A 41 9.80 -6.63 -2.15
C LYS A 41 8.70 -6.31 -1.15
N LYS A 42 8.37 -5.02 -1.06
CA LYS A 42 7.22 -4.57 -0.30
C LYS A 42 5.94 -4.85 -1.06
N ASN A 43 5.01 -5.53 -0.42
CA ASN A 43 3.72 -5.88 -1.00
C ASN A 43 2.72 -4.75 -0.72
N ILE A 44 2.23 -4.15 -1.78
CA ILE A 44 1.26 -3.05 -1.73
C ILE A 44 -0.06 -3.54 -2.33
N LEU A 45 -1.16 -3.39 -1.59
CA LEU A 45 -2.50 -3.52 -2.14
C LEU A 45 -3.02 -2.13 -2.49
N VAL A 46 -3.55 -1.97 -3.69
CA VAL A 46 -4.38 -0.82 -4.07
C VAL A 46 -5.82 -1.30 -4.18
N LEU A 47 -6.71 -0.67 -3.42
CA LEU A 47 -8.14 -0.96 -3.43
C LEU A 47 -8.90 0.27 -3.92
N HIS A 48 -9.51 0.17 -5.08
CA HIS A 48 -10.34 1.22 -5.65
C HIS A 48 -11.82 0.99 -5.37
N SER A 49 -12.55 2.06 -5.05
CA SER A 49 -14.01 2.01 -4.93
C SER A 49 -14.69 1.69 -6.26
N PHE A 50 -14.17 2.24 -7.35
CA PHE A 50 -14.81 2.12 -8.66
C PHE A 50 -14.03 1.18 -9.57
N HIS A 51 -14.57 0.92 -10.77
CA HIS A 51 -13.99 -0.03 -11.72
C HIS A 51 -12.82 0.55 -12.53
N GLN A 52 -12.04 -0.33 -13.09
CA GLN A 52 -11.07 0.01 -14.13
C GLN A 52 -11.80 0.55 -15.38
N GLY A 53 -11.26 1.59 -16.00
CA GLY A 53 -11.88 2.29 -17.12
C GLY A 53 -12.79 3.46 -16.69
N TYR A 54 -12.96 3.70 -15.39
CA TYR A 54 -13.53 4.93 -14.88
C TYR A 54 -12.42 5.97 -14.77
N GLU A 55 -12.57 7.12 -15.45
CA GLU A 55 -11.50 8.11 -15.66
C GLU A 55 -10.82 8.56 -14.35
N TRP A 56 -11.61 8.79 -13.31
CA TRP A 56 -11.08 9.15 -11.99
C TRP A 56 -10.19 8.04 -11.42
N THR A 57 -10.68 6.79 -11.41
CA THR A 57 -9.95 5.62 -10.91
C THR A 57 -8.66 5.40 -11.68
N ASP A 58 -8.72 5.48 -13.00
CA ASP A 58 -7.56 5.28 -13.87
C ASP A 58 -6.52 6.39 -13.66
N SER A 59 -6.96 7.63 -13.42
CA SER A 59 -6.07 8.77 -13.11
C SER A 59 -5.36 8.58 -11.76
N VAL A 60 -6.10 8.16 -10.72
CA VAL A 60 -5.51 7.84 -9.41
C VAL A 60 -4.52 6.68 -9.52
N GLN A 61 -4.90 5.62 -10.23
CA GLN A 61 -4.02 4.46 -10.46
C GLN A 61 -2.75 4.86 -11.21
N GLN A 62 -2.86 5.72 -12.22
CA GLN A 62 -1.70 6.21 -12.96
C GLN A 62 -0.77 7.02 -12.07
N GLY A 63 -1.31 7.91 -11.22
CA GLY A 63 -0.52 8.67 -10.26
C GLY A 63 0.27 7.78 -9.29
N ILE A 64 -0.35 6.69 -8.80
CA ILE A 64 0.32 5.68 -7.97
C ILE A 64 1.46 5.00 -8.75
N LEU A 65 1.23 4.62 -10.00
CA LEU A 65 2.24 3.97 -10.84
C LEU A 65 3.42 4.90 -11.15
N ASP A 66 3.15 6.17 -11.40
CA ASP A 66 4.18 7.18 -11.70
C ASP A 66 5.07 7.42 -10.48
N GLU A 67 4.48 7.54 -9.28
CA GLU A 67 5.24 7.69 -8.04
C GLU A 67 6.09 6.47 -7.72
N LEU A 68 5.57 5.27 -7.97
CA LEU A 68 6.28 4.02 -7.73
C LEU A 68 7.26 3.64 -8.85
N ALA A 69 7.31 4.37 -9.97
CA ALA A 69 8.11 4.02 -11.14
C ALA A 69 9.59 3.83 -10.83
N SER A 70 10.16 4.72 -10.01
CA SER A 70 11.57 4.66 -9.57
C SER A 70 11.86 3.49 -8.62
N ARG A 71 10.85 2.96 -7.94
CA ARG A 71 10.95 1.87 -6.94
C ARG A 71 10.34 0.56 -7.40
N ARG A 72 10.03 0.42 -8.67
CA ARG A 72 9.32 -0.74 -9.23
C ARG A 72 10.00 -2.09 -8.96
N LYS A 73 11.31 -2.09 -8.74
CA LYS A 73 12.08 -3.30 -8.38
C LYS A 73 11.86 -3.72 -6.92
N ASP A 74 11.51 -2.77 -6.06
CA ASP A 74 11.42 -2.93 -4.61
C ASP A 74 9.98 -3.21 -4.13
N VAL A 75 8.99 -3.10 -5.04
CA VAL A 75 7.57 -3.26 -4.71
C VAL A 75 6.91 -4.35 -5.54
N SER A 76 5.91 -4.99 -4.93
CA SER A 76 4.95 -5.88 -5.58
C SER A 76 3.57 -5.26 -5.41
N LEU A 77 2.90 -4.93 -6.49
CA LEU A 77 1.63 -4.23 -6.49
C LEU A 77 0.49 -5.18 -6.85
N SER A 78 -0.52 -5.25 -5.99
CA SER A 78 -1.80 -5.89 -6.26
C SER A 78 -2.86 -4.81 -6.37
N VAL A 79 -3.73 -4.87 -7.38
CA VAL A 79 -4.79 -3.88 -7.60
C VAL A 79 -6.14 -4.60 -7.60
N GLU A 80 -7.07 -4.11 -6.79
CA GLU A 80 -8.43 -4.62 -6.65
C GLU A 80 -9.44 -3.49 -6.80
N TYR A 81 -10.63 -3.84 -7.27
CA TYR A 81 -11.74 -2.91 -7.55
C TYR A 81 -13.01 -3.42 -6.90
N LEU A 82 -13.71 -2.56 -6.14
CA LEU A 82 -15.02 -2.89 -5.56
C LEU A 82 -16.16 -2.75 -6.57
N ASP A 83 -15.95 -1.95 -7.62
CA ASP A 83 -16.93 -1.69 -8.68
C ASP A 83 -18.27 -1.14 -8.16
N SER A 84 -18.22 -0.29 -7.17
CA SER A 84 -19.41 0.22 -6.45
C SER A 84 -20.34 1.11 -7.28
N ILE A 85 -19.89 1.61 -8.44
CA ILE A 85 -20.76 2.39 -9.36
C ILE A 85 -21.69 1.47 -10.15
N ARG A 86 -21.15 0.39 -10.73
CA ARG A 86 -21.94 -0.53 -11.57
C ARG A 86 -22.75 -1.51 -10.74
N SER A 87 -22.30 -1.76 -9.53
CA SER A 87 -22.93 -2.71 -8.61
C SER A 87 -23.00 -2.09 -7.20
N PRO A 88 -23.93 -1.14 -6.97
CA PRO A 88 -24.01 -0.38 -5.71
C PRO A 88 -24.63 -1.17 -4.55
N GLU A 89 -25.02 -2.41 -4.75
CA GLU A 89 -25.75 -3.22 -3.79
C GLU A 89 -24.83 -3.72 -2.65
N ALA A 90 -25.37 -3.82 -1.45
CA ALA A 90 -24.64 -4.35 -0.30
C ALA A 90 -24.12 -5.79 -0.52
N SER A 91 -24.86 -6.59 -1.29
CA SER A 91 -24.47 -7.94 -1.70
C SER A 91 -23.15 -7.98 -2.46
N GLN A 92 -22.80 -6.92 -3.20
CA GLN A 92 -21.54 -6.81 -3.91
C GLN A 92 -20.35 -6.69 -2.93
N LEU A 93 -20.51 -5.94 -1.86
CA LEU A 93 -19.44 -5.81 -0.85
C LEU A 93 -19.21 -7.14 -0.11
N GLU A 94 -20.27 -7.89 0.18
CA GLU A 94 -20.14 -9.24 0.75
C GLU A 94 -19.46 -10.21 -0.23
N ALA A 95 -19.79 -10.14 -1.51
CA ALA A 95 -19.13 -10.94 -2.54
C ALA A 95 -17.64 -10.58 -2.66
N ALA A 96 -17.29 -9.29 -2.61
CA ALA A 96 -15.91 -8.80 -2.60
C ALA A 96 -15.17 -9.29 -1.35
N ARG A 97 -15.80 -9.21 -0.15
CA ARG A 97 -15.26 -9.75 1.10
C ARG A 97 -14.90 -11.21 0.98
N GLU A 98 -15.84 -12.03 0.50
CA GLU A 98 -15.61 -13.48 0.36
C GLU A 98 -14.51 -13.78 -0.67
N LEU A 99 -14.46 -13.05 -1.79
CA LEU A 99 -13.39 -13.15 -2.77
C LEU A 99 -12.03 -12.84 -2.17
N PHE A 100 -11.92 -11.74 -1.42
CA PHE A 100 -10.65 -11.31 -0.81
C PHE A 100 -10.25 -12.25 0.33
N ARG A 101 -11.20 -12.76 1.10
CA ARG A 101 -10.96 -13.80 2.11
C ARG A 101 -10.32 -15.03 1.48
N ARG A 102 -10.84 -15.54 0.37
CA ARG A 102 -10.26 -16.70 -0.35
C ARG A 102 -8.90 -16.37 -0.95
N ARG A 103 -8.69 -15.16 -1.43
CA ARG A 103 -7.47 -14.75 -2.12
C ARG A 103 -6.34 -14.44 -1.15
N TYR A 104 -6.61 -13.80 -0.03
CA TYR A 104 -5.62 -13.21 0.86
C TYR A 104 -5.58 -13.78 2.28
N ALA A 105 -6.69 -14.23 2.88
CA ALA A 105 -6.76 -14.63 4.28
C ALA A 105 -6.02 -15.94 4.62
N HIS A 106 -5.48 -16.66 3.64
CA HIS A 106 -4.73 -17.91 3.90
C HIS A 106 -3.21 -17.69 4.10
N GLY A 107 -2.79 -16.49 4.48
CA GLY A 107 -1.40 -16.21 4.86
C GLY A 107 -0.38 -16.25 3.71
N LYS A 108 -0.84 -16.37 2.44
CA LYS A 108 0.06 -16.42 1.28
C LYS A 108 0.58 -15.05 0.86
N THR A 109 -0.15 -13.99 1.13
CA THR A 109 0.26 -12.62 0.81
C THR A 109 0.01 -11.74 2.01
N ILE A 110 1.09 -11.25 2.61
CA ILE A 110 1.03 -10.24 3.67
C ILE A 110 1.33 -8.91 2.98
N PHE A 111 0.42 -7.95 3.10
CA PHE A 111 0.64 -6.61 2.59
C PHE A 111 1.40 -5.76 3.63
N ASP A 112 2.33 -4.94 3.16
CA ASP A 112 3.05 -3.98 4.01
C ASP A 112 2.24 -2.69 4.16
N VAL A 113 1.42 -2.35 3.16
CA VAL A 113 0.53 -1.18 3.17
C VAL A 113 -0.63 -1.40 2.19
N ILE A 114 -1.78 -0.81 2.51
CA ILE A 114 -2.95 -0.73 1.63
C ILE A 114 -3.15 0.73 1.24
N LEU A 115 -3.20 1.01 -0.06
CA LEU A 115 -3.65 2.29 -0.61
C LEU A 115 -5.11 2.12 -1.00
N CYS A 116 -5.99 3.05 -0.61
CA CYS A 116 -7.37 2.98 -1.05
C CYS A 116 -7.86 4.33 -1.59
N SER A 117 -8.74 4.28 -2.57
CA SER A 117 -9.36 5.46 -3.14
C SER A 117 -10.86 5.48 -2.92
N ASP A 118 -11.34 6.65 -2.52
CA ASP A 118 -12.75 7.00 -2.34
C ASP A 118 -13.42 6.37 -1.11
N ASP A 119 -14.65 6.80 -0.85
CA ASP A 119 -15.42 6.51 0.35
C ASP A 119 -15.76 5.04 0.55
N GLU A 120 -16.11 4.33 -0.53
CA GLU A 120 -16.56 2.94 -0.48
C GLU A 120 -15.39 2.00 -0.14
N ALA A 121 -14.19 2.24 -0.70
CA ALA A 121 -13.01 1.44 -0.39
C ALA A 121 -12.56 1.66 1.06
N LEU A 122 -12.55 2.91 1.54
CA LEU A 122 -12.27 3.18 2.96
C LEU A 122 -13.32 2.54 3.86
N GLY A 123 -14.61 2.65 3.53
CA GLY A 123 -15.71 2.01 4.25
C GLY A 123 -15.54 0.50 4.35
N PHE A 124 -15.24 -0.15 3.22
CA PHE A 124 -14.96 -1.58 3.16
C PHE A 124 -13.79 -1.99 4.08
N LEU A 125 -12.69 -1.24 4.06
CA LEU A 125 -11.55 -1.52 4.93
C LEU A 125 -11.84 -1.26 6.41
N LEU A 126 -12.67 -0.27 6.72
CA LEU A 126 -13.11 -0.02 8.10
C LEU A 126 -13.99 -1.17 8.62
N GLU A 127 -14.78 -1.79 7.78
CA GLU A 127 -15.67 -2.88 8.16
C GLU A 127 -14.97 -4.24 8.17
N TYR A 128 -14.28 -4.58 7.08
CA TYR A 128 -13.73 -5.93 6.85
C TYR A 128 -12.20 -6.01 6.88
N GLY A 129 -11.50 -4.87 6.85
CA GLY A 129 -10.03 -4.84 6.71
C GLY A 129 -9.29 -5.60 7.80
N GLY A 130 -9.75 -5.51 9.05
CA GLY A 130 -9.15 -6.23 10.17
C GLY A 130 -9.25 -7.75 10.03
N GLU A 131 -10.38 -8.25 9.54
CA GLU A 131 -10.58 -9.68 9.26
C GLU A 131 -9.73 -10.17 8.08
N LEU A 132 -9.67 -9.36 7.01
CA LEU A 132 -9.07 -9.77 5.74
C LEU A 132 -7.55 -9.61 5.72
N PHE A 133 -7.04 -8.56 6.33
CA PHE A 133 -5.65 -8.12 6.19
C PHE A 133 -4.92 -7.92 7.53
N GLY A 134 -5.65 -7.99 8.66
CA GLY A 134 -5.10 -7.70 9.98
C GLY A 134 -4.86 -6.20 10.20
N ASP A 135 -3.80 -5.86 10.93
CA ASP A 135 -3.47 -4.48 11.33
C ASP A 135 -2.52 -3.80 10.31
N VAL A 136 -2.77 -3.98 9.01
CA VAL A 136 -1.97 -3.39 7.95
C VAL A 136 -2.23 -1.88 7.89
N PRO A 137 -1.18 -1.04 7.74
CA PRO A 137 -1.36 0.40 7.54
C PRO A 137 -2.18 0.71 6.29
N VAL A 138 -3.12 1.65 6.40
CA VAL A 138 -3.97 2.10 5.29
C VAL A 138 -3.72 3.57 5.00
N VAL A 139 -3.55 3.90 3.72
CA VAL A 139 -3.44 5.28 3.22
C VAL A 139 -4.56 5.52 2.22
N PHE A 140 -5.42 6.50 2.50
CA PHE A 140 -6.56 6.81 1.64
C PHE A 140 -6.36 8.11 0.84
N CYS A 141 -7.05 8.24 -0.30
CA CYS A 141 -7.26 9.48 -1.05
C CYS A 141 -8.68 9.53 -1.60
N GLY A 142 -9.11 10.69 -2.08
CA GLY A 142 -10.43 10.88 -2.69
C GLY A 142 -11.62 10.72 -1.71
N VAL A 143 -11.37 10.68 -0.41
CA VAL A 143 -12.42 10.51 0.60
C VAL A 143 -13.04 11.86 0.90
N ASN A 144 -14.34 11.97 0.68
CA ASN A 144 -15.09 13.20 0.86
C ASN A 144 -15.45 13.42 2.33
N ASN A 145 -15.24 14.65 2.82
CA ASN A 145 -15.67 15.09 4.16
C ASN A 145 -15.26 14.10 5.26
N PHE A 146 -14.00 13.69 5.23
CA PHE A 146 -13.43 12.79 6.22
C PHE A 146 -13.46 13.43 7.61
N SER A 147 -13.81 12.62 8.61
CA SER A 147 -13.66 12.98 10.02
C SER A 147 -12.94 11.88 10.81
N GLN A 148 -12.22 12.25 11.85
CA GLN A 148 -11.47 11.29 12.68
C GLN A 148 -12.39 10.27 13.37
N GLU A 149 -13.63 10.65 13.67
CA GLU A 149 -14.64 9.76 14.27
C GLU A 149 -14.93 8.53 13.41
N ARG A 150 -14.85 8.68 12.05
CA ARG A 150 -15.01 7.54 11.12
C ARG A 150 -14.02 6.43 11.36
N LEU A 151 -12.82 6.74 11.88
CA LEU A 151 -11.80 5.72 12.14
C LEU A 151 -12.10 4.84 13.34
N GLY A 152 -13.04 5.20 14.21
CA GLY A 152 -13.39 4.41 15.40
C GLY A 152 -12.19 4.16 16.32
N GLY A 153 -11.25 5.12 16.38
CA GLY A 153 -10.04 5.03 17.21
C GLY A 153 -8.87 4.27 16.57
N ARG A 154 -8.98 3.80 15.33
CA ARG A 154 -7.86 3.18 14.59
C ARG A 154 -6.74 4.18 14.34
N LYS A 155 -5.48 3.77 14.58
CA LYS A 155 -4.28 4.62 14.46
C LYS A 155 -3.42 4.27 13.24
N ASN A 156 -3.71 3.17 12.59
CA ASN A 156 -3.00 2.67 11.41
C ASN A 156 -3.57 3.18 10.08
N ILE A 157 -4.47 4.19 10.11
CA ILE A 157 -5.11 4.76 8.93
C ILE A 157 -4.78 6.24 8.84
N THR A 158 -4.30 6.68 7.67
CA THR A 158 -4.01 8.08 7.33
C THR A 158 -4.33 8.33 5.86
N GLY A 159 -4.29 9.57 5.41
CA GLY A 159 -4.52 9.85 3.99
C GLY A 159 -4.70 11.32 3.69
N VAL A 160 -5.17 11.59 2.48
CA VAL A 160 -5.47 12.93 1.96
C VAL A 160 -6.99 13.07 1.89
N ASN A 161 -7.51 14.03 2.66
CA ASN A 161 -8.93 14.38 2.66
C ASN A 161 -9.27 15.22 1.43
N GLU A 162 -10.43 14.97 0.86
CA GLU A 162 -11.01 15.83 -0.17
C GLU A 162 -12.06 16.74 0.43
N THR A 163 -11.96 18.03 0.14
CA THR A 163 -12.93 19.05 0.61
C THR A 163 -13.65 19.65 -0.60
N ILE A 164 -14.96 19.63 -0.57
CA ILE A 164 -15.79 20.17 -1.63
C ILE A 164 -16.04 21.65 -1.37
N SER A 165 -15.56 22.50 -2.27
CA SER A 165 -15.66 23.97 -2.20
C SER A 165 -16.96 24.48 -2.84
N VAL A 166 -18.12 24.06 -2.31
CA VAL A 166 -19.43 24.45 -2.91
C VAL A 166 -19.66 25.95 -2.81
N ARG A 167 -19.49 26.54 -1.63
CA ARG A 167 -19.70 27.97 -1.39
C ARG A 167 -18.80 28.82 -2.28
N GLU A 168 -17.50 28.54 -2.28
CA GLU A 168 -16.52 29.28 -3.07
C GLU A 168 -16.81 29.17 -4.56
N THR A 169 -17.28 28.03 -5.02
CA THR A 169 -17.70 27.83 -6.41
C THR A 169 -18.90 28.71 -6.78
N ILE A 170 -19.91 28.75 -5.91
CA ILE A 170 -21.08 29.61 -6.11
C ILE A 170 -20.68 31.09 -6.10
N GLU A 171 -19.85 31.52 -5.16
CA GLU A 171 -19.36 32.91 -5.07
C GLU A 171 -18.60 33.33 -6.34
N ILE A 172 -17.74 32.45 -6.87
CA ILE A 172 -17.03 32.72 -8.14
C ILE A 172 -18.03 32.79 -9.31
N ALA A 173 -18.97 31.85 -9.38
CA ALA A 173 -20.01 31.87 -10.43
C ALA A 173 -20.82 33.16 -10.41
N LEU A 174 -21.23 33.66 -9.24
CA LEU A 174 -21.95 34.94 -9.08
C LEU A 174 -21.10 36.16 -9.44
N LYS A 175 -19.79 36.14 -9.15
CA LYS A 175 -18.86 37.20 -9.62
C LYS A 175 -18.76 37.23 -11.13
N LEU A 176 -18.75 36.07 -11.79
CA LEU A 176 -18.72 35.98 -13.26
C LEU A 176 -20.05 36.29 -13.90
N ARG A 177 -21.17 36.11 -13.20
CA ARG A 177 -22.54 36.36 -13.67
C ARG A 177 -23.36 37.07 -12.61
N PRO A 178 -23.11 38.37 -12.36
CA PRO A 178 -23.77 39.13 -11.28
C PRO A 178 -25.29 39.26 -11.42
N SER A 179 -25.83 39.05 -12.63
CA SER A 179 -27.27 39.05 -12.89
C SER A 179 -27.98 37.74 -12.59
N ALA A 180 -27.26 36.68 -12.24
CA ALA A 180 -27.85 35.38 -11.89
C ALA A 180 -28.65 35.52 -10.58
N LYS A 181 -29.88 35.01 -10.58
CA LYS A 181 -30.78 35.01 -9.41
C LYS A 181 -31.09 33.60 -8.93
N THR A 182 -30.67 32.62 -9.66
CA THR A 182 -30.95 31.19 -9.35
C THR A 182 -29.73 30.36 -9.67
N VAL A 183 -29.40 29.46 -8.75
CA VAL A 183 -28.40 28.42 -8.93
C VAL A 183 -29.14 27.07 -8.91
N ALA A 184 -28.92 26.25 -9.94
CA ALA A 184 -29.45 24.90 -9.98
C ALA A 184 -28.31 23.90 -9.62
N VAL A 185 -28.56 23.04 -8.63
CA VAL A 185 -27.65 21.99 -8.24
C VAL A 185 -28.15 20.68 -8.83
N VAL A 186 -27.29 19.98 -9.57
CA VAL A 186 -27.56 18.65 -10.11
C VAL A 186 -26.66 17.65 -9.39
N ALA A 187 -27.24 16.64 -8.77
CA ALA A 187 -26.52 15.61 -8.02
C ALA A 187 -27.12 14.22 -8.31
N GLY A 188 -26.36 13.17 -8.10
CA GLY A 188 -26.85 11.81 -8.15
C GLY A 188 -27.44 11.34 -6.80
N PHE A 189 -27.60 10.01 -6.67
CA PHE A 189 -28.27 9.39 -5.52
C PHE A 189 -27.34 8.56 -4.62
N ARG A 190 -26.04 8.51 -4.91
CA ARG A 190 -25.10 7.81 -4.05
C ARG A 190 -24.93 8.53 -2.71
N PRO A 191 -24.57 7.81 -1.63
CA PRO A 191 -24.43 8.44 -0.30
C PRO A 191 -23.50 9.66 -0.28
N ALA A 192 -22.37 9.62 -1.02
CA ALA A 192 -21.47 10.77 -1.14
C ALA A 192 -22.15 11.97 -1.84
N GLU A 193 -22.90 11.73 -2.92
CA GLU A 193 -23.62 12.76 -3.68
C GLU A 193 -24.74 13.40 -2.89
N ILE A 194 -25.47 12.58 -2.10
CA ILE A 194 -26.50 13.11 -1.19
C ILE A 194 -25.87 14.00 -0.13
N ARG A 195 -24.74 13.61 0.47
CA ARG A 195 -24.00 14.47 1.42
C ARG A 195 -23.57 15.79 0.76
N ASN A 196 -23.06 15.73 -0.47
CA ASN A 196 -22.64 16.90 -1.21
C ASN A 196 -23.82 17.85 -1.51
N LEU A 197 -25.00 17.28 -1.80
CA LEU A 197 -26.24 18.07 -1.99
C LEU A 197 -26.66 18.78 -0.71
N GLU A 198 -26.59 18.12 0.45
CA GLU A 198 -26.89 18.74 1.73
C GLU A 198 -25.91 19.88 2.07
N MET A 199 -24.61 19.70 1.74
CA MET A 199 -23.63 20.79 1.86
C MET A 199 -23.94 21.96 0.94
N ALA A 200 -24.39 21.70 -0.28
CA ALA A 200 -24.79 22.76 -1.21
C ALA A 200 -25.99 23.55 -0.68
N LYS A 201 -27.00 22.88 -0.11
CA LYS A 201 -28.13 23.54 0.55
C LYS A 201 -27.73 24.38 1.76
N ALA A 202 -26.75 23.92 2.54
CA ALA A 202 -26.24 24.66 3.70
C ALA A 202 -25.33 25.86 3.33
N ALA A 203 -24.97 25.99 2.04
CA ALA A 203 -24.16 27.11 1.53
C ALA A 203 -24.98 28.34 1.18
N GLU A 204 -26.33 28.26 1.18
CA GLU A 204 -27.22 29.41 1.02
C GLU A 204 -27.07 30.37 2.21
#